data_cc8ccec5b49584f4a68e75f4cc6c6187
#
_entry.id   cc8ccec5b49584f4a68e75f4cc6c6187
#
_cell.length_a   1.000
_cell.length_b   1.000
_cell.length_c   1.000
_cell.angle_alpha   90.00
_cell.angle_beta   90.00
_cell.angle_gamma   90.00
#
_symmetry.space_group_name_H-M   'P 1'
#
loop_
_entity.id
_entity.type
_entity.pdbx_description
1 polymer ?
#
loop_
_entity_poly.entity_id
_entity_poly.type
_entity_poly.pdbx_seq_one_letter_code
_entity_poly.pdbx_strand_id
1 'polypeptide(L)' 'MTREEMVKICQARDKSYTGKLFLAVKSTKIVCNPGCSSRVPMEKNMVFFDALEEAVANGYRPCKVCMRELW' A
#
# COMPACT_ATOMS: atom_id res chain seq x y z
N MET A 1 -12.90 3.55 8.07
CA MET A 1 -12.49 2.19 7.67
C MET A 1 -11.58 1.59 8.73
N THR A 2 -11.86 0.38 9.18
CA THR A 2 -11.05 -0.28 10.20
C THR A 2 -9.80 -0.93 9.57
N ARG A 3 -8.80 -1.24 10.41
CA ARG A 3 -7.60 -1.93 9.95
C ARG A 3 -7.94 -3.28 9.30
N GLU A 4 -8.88 -4.02 9.89
CA GLU A 4 -9.31 -5.31 9.34
C GLU A 4 -9.87 -5.18 7.94
N GLU A 5 -10.69 -4.15 7.70
CA GLU A 5 -11.24 -3.88 6.37
C GLU A 5 -10.15 -3.55 5.37
N MET A 6 -9.17 -2.74 5.78
CA MET A 6 -8.04 -2.38 4.92
C MET A 6 -7.18 -3.60 4.58
N VAL A 7 -6.95 -4.49 5.56
CA VAL A 7 -6.22 -5.73 5.33
C VAL A 7 -6.95 -6.61 4.32
N LYS A 8 -8.26 -6.75 4.46
CA LYS A 8 -9.08 -7.56 3.53
C LYS A 8 -9.04 -7.00 2.11
N ILE A 9 -9.12 -5.68 1.97
CA ILE A 9 -9.04 -5.00 0.67
C ILE A 9 -7.70 -5.31 0.00
N CYS A 10 -6.61 -5.24 0.74
CA CYS A 10 -5.27 -5.53 0.22
C CYS A 10 -5.10 -7.00 -0.12
N GLN A 11 -5.62 -7.91 0.69
CA GLN A 11 -5.55 -9.34 0.43
C GLN A 11 -6.38 -9.74 -0.79
N ALA A 12 -7.52 -9.06 -0.98
CA ALA A 12 -8.37 -9.27 -2.15
C ALA A 12 -7.83 -8.57 -3.41
N ARG A 13 -6.82 -7.72 -3.25
CA ARG A 13 -6.24 -6.90 -4.33
C ARG A 13 -7.31 -6.09 -5.05
N ASP A 14 -8.12 -5.40 -4.27
CA ASP A 14 -9.25 -4.63 -4.77
C ASP A 14 -8.78 -3.32 -5.41
N LYS A 15 -8.80 -3.28 -6.74
CA LYS A 15 -8.34 -2.13 -7.51
C LYS A 15 -9.25 -0.90 -7.39
N SER A 16 -10.45 -1.07 -6.89
CA SER A 16 -11.40 0.05 -6.74
C SER A 16 -10.92 1.07 -5.71
N TYR A 17 -10.00 0.68 -4.83
CA TYR A 17 -9.42 1.56 -3.82
C TYR A 17 -8.09 2.20 -4.26
N THR A 18 -7.69 2.02 -5.51
CA THR A 18 -6.47 2.65 -6.05
C THR A 18 -6.57 4.18 -5.94
N GLY A 19 -5.57 4.79 -5.31
CA GLY A 19 -5.56 6.22 -5.08
C GLY A 19 -6.33 6.68 -3.84
N LYS A 20 -7.09 5.79 -3.21
CA LYS A 20 -7.88 6.10 -2.00
C LYS A 20 -7.28 5.49 -0.75
N LEU A 21 -6.56 4.39 -0.90
CA LEU A 21 -5.93 3.67 0.18
C LEU A 21 -4.53 3.25 -0.28
N PHE A 22 -3.55 3.41 0.58
CA PHE A 22 -2.17 3.01 0.26
C PHE A 22 -1.69 2.01 1.28
N LEU A 23 -1.12 0.91 0.79
CA LEU A 23 -0.54 -0.14 1.61
C LEU A 23 0.97 0.05 1.65
N ALA A 24 1.54 0.20 2.83
CA ALA A 24 2.97 0.27 3.02
C ALA A 24 3.47 -0.99 3.72
N VAL A 25 4.67 -1.43 3.39
CA VAL A 25 5.31 -2.61 3.98
C VAL A 25 6.49 -2.15 4.84
N LYS A 26 6.42 -2.41 6.14
CA LYS A 26 7.47 -1.99 7.08
C LYS A 26 8.84 -2.60 6.78
N SER A 27 8.86 -3.86 6.35
CA SER A 27 10.12 -4.58 6.13
C SER A 27 10.91 -4.05 4.94
N THR A 28 10.22 -3.61 3.88
CA THR A 28 10.86 -3.12 2.66
C THR A 28 10.81 -1.60 2.51
N LYS A 29 9.99 -0.96 3.34
CA LYS A 29 9.74 0.49 3.27
C LYS A 29 9.19 0.92 1.91
N ILE A 30 8.30 0.09 1.35
CA ILE A 30 7.65 0.35 0.07
C ILE A 30 6.16 0.57 0.29
N VAL A 31 5.61 1.60 -0.37
CA VAL A 31 4.16 1.87 -0.37
C VAL A 31 3.61 1.56 -1.77
N CYS A 32 2.47 0.87 -1.82
CA CYS A 32 1.85 0.50 -3.08
C CYS A 32 0.32 0.58 -2.99
N ASN A 33 -0.35 0.47 -4.14
CA ASN A 33 -1.80 0.43 -4.21
C ASN A 33 -2.34 -0.92 -3.77
N PRO A 34 -3.56 -0.99 -3.23
CA PRO A 34 -4.16 -2.28 -2.80
C PRO A 34 -4.24 -3.31 -3.92
N GLY A 35 -4.47 -2.85 -5.16
CA GLY A 35 -4.55 -3.72 -6.33
C GLY A 35 -3.22 -4.08 -6.98
N CYS A 36 -2.10 -3.78 -6.33
CA CYS A 36 -0.78 -4.08 -6.87
C CYS A 36 -0.60 -5.58 -7.07
N SER A 37 0.00 -5.96 -8.21
CA SER A 37 0.27 -7.36 -8.53
C SER A 37 1.43 -7.95 -7.72
N SER A 38 2.12 -7.13 -6.96
CA SER A 38 3.19 -7.57 -6.06
C SER A 38 2.67 -8.49 -4.97
N ARG A 39 3.59 -9.22 -4.36
CA ARG A 39 3.27 -10.13 -3.28
C ARG A 39 2.64 -9.40 -2.10
N VAL A 40 1.53 -9.93 -1.58
CA VAL A 40 0.87 -9.39 -0.39
C VAL A 40 1.76 -9.64 0.83
N PRO A 41 2.12 -8.60 1.59
CA PRO A 41 2.96 -8.77 2.78
C PRO A 41 2.19 -9.41 3.94
N MET A 42 2.91 -9.82 4.97
CA MET A 42 2.29 -10.31 6.19
C MET A 42 1.56 -9.15 6.87
N GLU A 43 0.42 -9.45 7.49
CA GLU A 43 -0.41 -8.44 8.15
C GLU A 43 0.38 -7.60 9.16
N LYS A 44 1.27 -8.20 9.90
CA LYS A 44 2.10 -7.49 10.89
C LYS A 44 3.02 -6.42 10.29
N ASN A 45 3.31 -6.53 9.00
CA ASN A 45 4.16 -5.58 8.29
C ASN A 45 3.36 -4.54 7.52
N MET A 46 2.03 -4.64 7.52
CA MET A 46 1.16 -3.72 6.81
C MET A 46 0.95 -2.42 7.58
N VAL A 47 1.14 -1.31 6.88
CA VAL A 47 0.82 0.03 7.38
C VAL A 47 -0.04 0.71 6.32
N PHE A 48 -1.07 1.42 6.73
CA PHE A 48 -2.02 2.03 5.81
C PHE A 48 -1.95 3.54 5.89
N PHE A 49 -2.03 4.18 4.72
CA PHE A 49 -2.04 5.63 4.59
C PHE A 49 -3.19 6.07 3.69
N ASP A 50 -3.74 7.25 3.95
CA ASP A 50 -4.79 7.83 3.11
C ASP A 50 -4.22 8.57 1.91
N ALA A 51 -2.96 8.97 1.97
CA ALA A 51 -2.29 9.70 0.90
C ALA A 51 -0.87 9.20 0.70
N LEU A 52 -0.42 9.15 -0.55
CA LEU A 52 0.94 8.75 -0.89
C LEU A 52 1.97 9.68 -0.26
N GLU A 53 1.68 10.98 -0.23
CA GLU A 53 2.58 11.98 0.37
C GLU A 53 2.87 11.69 1.83
N GLU A 54 1.85 11.23 2.56
CA GLU A 54 1.98 10.87 3.97
C GLU A 54 2.92 9.67 4.13
N ALA A 55 2.79 8.67 3.27
CA ALA A 55 3.67 7.50 3.28
C ALA A 55 5.12 7.90 2.99
N VAL A 56 5.33 8.72 1.98
CA VAL A 56 6.67 9.20 1.60
C VAL A 56 7.28 10.00 2.75
N ALA A 57 6.48 10.83 3.43
CA ALA A 57 6.96 11.61 4.58
C ALA A 57 7.41 10.71 5.74
N ASN A 58 6.88 9.48 5.82
CA ASN A 58 7.24 8.50 6.83
C ASN A 58 8.40 7.59 6.40
N GLY A 59 9.05 7.87 5.28
CA GLY A 59 10.22 7.15 4.80
C GLY A 59 9.92 5.97 3.89
N TYR A 60 8.70 5.85 3.40
CA TYR A 60 8.33 4.80 2.44
C TYR A 60 8.55 5.27 1.01
N ARG A 61 8.85 4.34 0.11
CA ARG A 61 9.08 4.62 -1.31
C ARG A 61 7.92 4.10 -2.15
N PRO A 62 7.54 4.79 -3.24
CA PRO A 62 6.53 4.27 -4.16
C PRO A 62 6.98 2.94 -4.78
N CYS A 63 6.04 2.01 -4.92
CA CYS A 63 6.31 0.71 -5.53
C CYS A 63 6.64 0.88 -7.03
N LYS A 64 7.71 0.24 -7.48
CA LYS A 64 8.12 0.30 -8.89
C LYS A 64 7.20 -0.47 -9.83
N VAL A 65 6.38 -1.36 -9.30
CA VAL A 65 5.45 -2.16 -10.10
C VAL A 65 4.18 -1.39 -10.40
N CYS A 66 3.50 -0.89 -9.37
CA CYS A 66 2.22 -0.22 -9.53
C CYS A 66 2.31 1.31 -9.59
N MET A 67 3.41 1.88 -9.16
CA MET A 67 3.62 3.32 -9.11
C MET A 67 4.86 3.76 -9.90
N ARG A 68 5.25 3.00 -10.89
CA ARG A 68 6.46 3.29 -11.68
C ARG A 68 6.45 4.64 -12.39
N GLU A 69 5.28 5.21 -12.60
CA GLU A 69 5.13 6.54 -13.21
C GLU A 69 5.72 7.64 -12.34
N LEU A 70 5.93 7.37 -11.05
CA LEU A 70 6.49 8.31 -10.08
C LEU A 70 8.02 8.27 -10.00
N TRP A 71 8.64 7.41 -10.79
CA TRP A 71 10.10 7.22 -10.80
C TRP A 71 10.77 7.93 -11.98
#